data_268d39f05a15b702e2cdc99ae4855e87
#
_entry.id   268d39f05a15b702e2cdc99ae4855e87
#
_cell.length_a   1.000
_cell.length_b   1.000
_cell.length_c   1.000
_cell.angle_alpha   90.00
_cell.angle_beta   90.00
_cell.angle_gamma   90.00
#
_symmetry.space_group_name_H-M   'P 1'
#
loop_
_entity.id
_entity.type
_entity.pdbx_description
1 polymer ?
#
loop_
_entity_poly.entity_id
_entity_poly.type
_entity_poly.pdbx_seq_one_letter_code
_entity_poly.pdbx_strand_id
1 'polypeptide(L)'
;MAVSSSFASEMATDTNGQVYKKVAWRLVPFLCLCYLAAYLDRVNVGFAKLQMLSDLSFSNTVYGLGAGIFFLGYVIFEVPSNILLHKVGAKWWIARIMISWGLIGAAMAFVQTPTQFYVLRFLLGVAEAGFIPGVLLYLTYWFPSAWRGRIIALFLAAIPMSNIIGGPLSGWILKSLGGVAGLAGWQWLFIVETVPSIVLGFAILLFLDNSVD
;
A
#
# COMPACT_ATOMS: atom_id res chain seq x y z
N MET A 1 30.50 29.22 32.13
CA MET A 1 29.14 28.69 32.05
C MET A 1 28.62 28.50 30.61
N ALA A 2 28.94 29.33 29.61
CA ALA A 2 28.46 29.20 28.23
C ALA A 2 29.00 27.97 27.46
N VAL A 3 30.24 27.53 27.73
CA VAL A 3 30.89 26.39 27.05
C VAL A 3 30.26 25.05 27.44
N SER A 4 29.82 24.91 28.70
CA SER A 4 29.17 23.66 29.16
C SER A 4 27.77 23.47 28.57
N SER A 5 27.04 24.56 28.30
CA SER A 5 25.73 24.52 27.68
C SER A 5 25.78 24.16 26.17
N SER A 6 26.84 24.58 25.46
CA SER A 6 27.10 24.26 24.05
C SER A 6 27.43 22.77 23.89
N PHE A 7 28.30 22.21 24.72
CA PHE A 7 28.63 20.77 24.69
C PHE A 7 27.43 19.88 25.02
N ALA A 8 26.62 20.24 25.99
CA ALA A 8 25.41 19.50 26.34
C ALA A 8 24.36 19.54 25.20
N SER A 9 24.25 20.68 24.54
CA SER A 9 23.37 20.86 23.37
C SER A 9 23.86 20.06 22.15
N GLU A 10 25.17 20.03 21.87
CA GLU A 10 25.76 19.22 20.80
C GLU A 10 25.65 17.72 21.06
N MET A 11 25.90 17.24 22.26
CA MET A 11 25.71 15.83 22.63
C MET A 11 24.23 15.41 22.58
N ALA A 12 23.29 16.26 22.99
CA ALA A 12 21.87 16.00 22.93
C ALA A 12 21.38 15.93 21.45
N THR A 13 21.91 16.77 20.56
CA THR A 13 21.60 16.72 19.12
C THR A 13 22.19 15.48 18.44
N ASP A 14 23.38 15.04 18.82
CA ASP A 14 23.99 13.83 18.27
C ASP A 14 23.27 12.55 18.76
N THR A 15 22.92 12.49 20.03
CA THR A 15 22.14 11.38 20.60
C THR A 15 20.75 11.28 19.96
N ASN A 16 20.05 12.39 19.78
CA ASN A 16 18.75 12.42 19.09
C ASN A 16 18.88 12.01 17.63
N GLY A 17 19.94 12.44 16.93
CA GLY A 17 20.21 12.04 15.55
C GLY A 17 20.43 10.53 15.39
N GLN A 18 21.08 9.87 16.33
CA GLN A 18 21.30 8.42 16.34
C GLN A 18 19.97 7.67 16.61
N VAL A 19 19.14 8.16 17.51
CA VAL A 19 17.82 7.59 17.78
C VAL A 19 16.94 7.66 16.54
N TYR A 20 16.85 8.81 15.87
CA TYR A 20 16.06 8.94 14.64
C TYR A 20 16.57 8.06 13.49
N LYS A 21 17.89 7.89 13.36
CA LYS A 21 18.48 6.93 12.41
C LYS A 21 18.03 5.50 12.69
N LYS A 22 18.07 5.07 13.95
CA LYS A 22 17.64 3.73 14.37
C LYS A 22 16.16 3.49 14.10
N VAL A 23 15.32 4.47 14.43
CA VAL A 23 13.87 4.44 14.15
C VAL A 23 13.63 4.39 12.62
N ALA A 24 14.32 5.21 11.85
CA ALA A 24 14.19 5.23 10.40
C ALA A 24 14.55 3.88 9.77
N TRP A 25 15.67 3.26 10.19
CA TRP A 25 16.06 1.93 9.70
C TRP A 25 15.07 0.81 10.04
N ARG A 26 14.31 0.96 11.10
CA ARG A 26 13.27 0.00 11.50
C ARG A 26 11.94 0.24 10.77
N LEU A 27 11.48 1.50 10.71
CA LEU A 27 10.15 1.83 10.21
C LEU A 27 10.12 1.99 8.68
N VAL A 28 11.08 2.73 8.10
CA VAL A 28 11.01 3.11 6.68
C VAL A 28 11.07 1.91 5.73
N PRO A 29 12.00 0.95 5.87
CA PRO A 29 12.02 -0.23 4.99
C PRO A 29 10.73 -1.04 5.07
N PHE A 30 10.17 -1.20 6.26
CA PHE A 30 8.93 -1.92 6.46
C PHE A 30 7.74 -1.22 5.79
N LEU A 31 7.61 0.11 5.97
CA LEU A 31 6.58 0.91 5.31
C LEU A 31 6.78 0.97 3.79
N CYS A 32 8.03 0.97 3.31
CA CYS A 32 8.33 0.86 1.89
C CYS A 32 7.86 -0.49 1.31
N LEU A 33 8.04 -1.60 2.05
CA LEU A 33 7.50 -2.90 1.64
C LEU A 33 5.97 -2.88 1.58
N CYS A 34 5.32 -2.28 2.57
CA CYS A 34 3.86 -2.11 2.56
C CYS A 34 3.41 -1.30 1.34
N TYR A 35 4.12 -0.22 1.01
CA TYR A 35 3.78 0.60 -0.14
C TYR A 35 4.09 -0.08 -1.48
N LEU A 36 5.18 -0.86 -1.53
CA LEU A 36 5.52 -1.66 -2.70
C LEU A 36 4.41 -2.68 -3.00
N ALA A 37 3.97 -3.44 -2.00
CA ALA A 37 2.85 -4.37 -2.14
C ALA A 37 1.58 -3.63 -2.59
N ALA A 38 1.29 -2.48 -1.97
CA ALA A 38 0.19 -1.61 -2.31
C ALA A 38 0.18 -1.20 -3.79
N TYR A 39 1.33 -0.78 -4.26
CA TYR A 39 1.44 -0.27 -5.61
C TYR A 39 1.40 -1.39 -6.67
N LEU A 40 1.93 -2.58 -6.35
CA LEU A 40 1.77 -3.77 -7.19
C LEU A 40 0.30 -4.11 -7.39
N ASP A 41 -0.47 -4.17 -6.31
CA ASP A 41 -1.91 -4.42 -6.38
C ASP A 41 -2.69 -3.37 -7.20
N ARG A 42 -2.25 -2.12 -7.16
CA ARG A 42 -2.88 -1.04 -7.93
C ARG A 42 -2.67 -1.19 -9.43
N VAL A 43 -1.49 -1.64 -9.85
CA VAL A 43 -1.12 -1.73 -11.27
C VAL A 43 -1.44 -3.10 -11.89
N ASN A 44 -1.69 -4.14 -11.10
CA ASN A 44 -1.92 -5.51 -11.55
C ASN A 44 -3.10 -5.62 -12.53
N VAL A 45 -4.16 -4.84 -12.34
CA VAL A 45 -5.32 -4.81 -13.26
C VAL A 45 -4.92 -4.38 -14.67
N GLY A 46 -3.87 -3.55 -14.79
CA GLY A 46 -3.31 -3.16 -16.09
C GLY A 46 -2.62 -4.34 -16.80
N PHE A 47 -1.87 -5.15 -16.05
CA PHE A 47 -1.24 -6.35 -16.58
C PHE A 47 -2.26 -7.48 -16.89
N ALA A 48 -3.26 -7.65 -16.03
CA ALA A 48 -4.33 -8.61 -16.21
C ALA A 48 -5.22 -8.29 -17.42
N LYS A 49 -5.30 -7.03 -17.84
CA LYS A 49 -6.27 -6.48 -18.79
C LYS A 49 -6.50 -7.37 -20.00
N LEU A 50 -5.45 -7.70 -20.74
CA LEU A 50 -5.60 -8.37 -22.04
C LEU A 50 -6.20 -9.77 -21.90
N GLN A 51 -5.71 -10.57 -20.93
CA GLN A 51 -6.23 -11.90 -20.68
C GLN A 51 -7.66 -11.83 -20.11
N MET A 52 -7.89 -10.98 -19.13
CA MET A 52 -9.19 -10.80 -18.48
C MET A 52 -10.28 -10.35 -19.46
N LEU A 53 -9.98 -9.40 -20.37
CA LEU A 53 -10.92 -8.96 -21.38
C LEU A 53 -11.27 -10.08 -22.36
N SER A 54 -10.28 -10.90 -22.76
CA SER A 54 -10.50 -12.03 -23.65
C SER A 54 -11.35 -13.12 -22.98
N ASP A 55 -10.98 -13.53 -21.76
CA ASP A 55 -11.61 -14.64 -21.06
C ASP A 55 -13.04 -14.33 -20.62
N LEU A 56 -13.31 -13.10 -20.20
CA LEU A 56 -14.61 -12.64 -19.72
C LEU A 56 -15.47 -11.97 -20.81
N SER A 57 -14.95 -11.86 -22.03
CA SER A 57 -15.60 -11.13 -23.14
C SER A 57 -15.97 -9.68 -22.76
N PHE A 58 -15.13 -9.02 -21.97
CA PHE A 58 -15.34 -7.64 -21.55
C PHE A 58 -14.86 -6.67 -22.63
N SER A 59 -15.62 -5.59 -22.84
CA SER A 59 -15.20 -4.50 -23.73
C SER A 59 -14.17 -3.60 -23.06
N ASN A 60 -13.43 -2.83 -23.85
CA ASN A 60 -12.55 -1.76 -23.32
C ASN A 60 -13.32 -0.71 -22.50
N THR A 61 -14.59 -0.48 -22.82
CA THR A 61 -15.48 0.42 -22.05
C THR A 61 -15.73 -0.14 -20.66
N VAL A 62 -16.03 -1.42 -20.51
CA VAL A 62 -16.20 -2.09 -19.20
C VAL A 62 -14.94 -1.92 -18.35
N TYR A 63 -13.78 -2.18 -18.95
CA TYR A 63 -12.52 -2.00 -18.25
C TYR A 63 -12.27 -0.55 -17.83
N GLY A 64 -12.47 0.41 -18.75
CA GLY A 64 -12.26 1.83 -18.47
C GLY A 64 -13.17 2.37 -17.37
N LEU A 65 -14.45 1.97 -17.38
CA LEU A 65 -15.40 2.30 -16.32
C LEU A 65 -14.96 1.71 -14.97
N GLY A 66 -14.59 0.43 -14.94
CA GLY A 66 -14.11 -0.20 -13.72
C GLY A 66 -12.83 0.44 -13.15
N ALA A 67 -11.91 0.87 -14.03
CA ALA A 67 -10.73 1.64 -13.62
C ALA A 67 -11.14 2.99 -13.01
N GLY A 68 -12.10 3.70 -13.62
CA GLY A 68 -12.60 4.97 -13.11
C GLY A 68 -13.37 4.86 -11.78
N ILE A 69 -14.21 3.83 -11.65
CA ILE A 69 -15.00 3.56 -10.43
C ILE A 69 -14.09 3.32 -9.20
N PHE A 70 -12.93 2.72 -9.38
CA PHE A 70 -11.95 2.60 -8.31
C PHE A 70 -11.57 3.98 -7.74
N PHE A 71 -11.22 4.93 -8.60
CA PHE A 71 -10.86 6.28 -8.16
C PHE A 71 -12.03 7.03 -7.51
N LEU A 72 -13.26 6.78 -7.96
CA LEU A 72 -14.46 7.35 -7.34
C LEU A 72 -14.58 6.87 -5.88
N GLY A 73 -14.46 5.57 -5.62
CA GLY A 73 -14.44 5.02 -4.28
C GLY A 73 -13.29 5.59 -3.43
N TYR A 74 -12.09 5.65 -4.02
CA TYR A 74 -10.90 6.18 -3.35
C TYR A 74 -11.10 7.62 -2.89
N VAL A 75 -11.49 8.54 -3.80
CA VAL A 75 -11.63 9.99 -3.50
C VAL A 75 -12.73 10.26 -2.48
N ILE A 76 -13.89 9.61 -2.62
CA ILE A 76 -15.03 9.82 -1.70
C ILE A 76 -14.66 9.40 -0.27
N PHE A 77 -13.92 8.29 -0.12
CA PHE A 77 -13.63 7.72 1.20
C PHE A 77 -12.28 8.13 1.77
N GLU A 78 -11.46 8.89 1.05
CA GLU A 78 -10.15 9.34 1.54
C GLU A 78 -10.26 10.21 2.80
N VAL A 79 -11.12 11.22 2.80
CA VAL A 79 -11.32 12.09 3.96
C VAL A 79 -11.96 11.36 5.14
N PRO A 80 -13.08 10.61 4.97
CA PRO A 80 -13.63 9.78 6.05
C PRO A 80 -12.64 8.80 6.63
N SER A 81 -11.83 8.15 5.79
CA SER A 81 -10.80 7.21 6.22
C SER A 81 -9.75 7.87 7.12
N ASN A 82 -9.29 9.07 6.76
CA ASN A 82 -8.32 9.82 7.57
C ASN A 82 -8.89 10.29 8.90
N ILE A 83 -10.17 10.68 8.95
CA ILE A 83 -10.84 11.01 10.22
C ILE A 83 -10.89 9.79 11.14
N LEU A 84 -11.21 8.62 10.59
CA LEU A 84 -11.22 7.37 11.37
C LEU A 84 -9.83 6.97 11.83
N LEU A 85 -8.81 7.17 11.00
CA LEU A 85 -7.41 6.91 11.38
C LEU A 85 -7.01 7.71 12.64
N HIS A 86 -7.38 8.98 12.72
CA HIS A 86 -7.14 9.80 13.92
C HIS A 86 -7.84 9.28 15.18
N LYS A 87 -9.05 8.68 15.04
CA LYS A 87 -9.83 8.17 16.16
C LYS A 87 -9.38 6.77 16.62
N VAL A 88 -9.04 5.91 15.68
CA VAL A 88 -8.73 4.48 15.93
C VAL A 88 -7.23 4.27 16.20
N GLY A 89 -6.39 5.18 15.70
CA GLY A 89 -4.94 5.06 15.72
C GLY A 89 -4.37 4.48 14.43
N ALA A 90 -3.19 4.98 14.05
CA ALA A 90 -2.58 4.71 12.74
C ALA A 90 -2.28 3.22 12.54
N LYS A 91 -1.74 2.53 13.54
CA LYS A 91 -1.41 1.10 13.51
C LYS A 91 -2.62 0.24 13.08
N TRP A 92 -3.72 0.36 13.82
CA TRP A 92 -4.91 -0.44 13.57
C TRP A 92 -5.59 -0.09 12.25
N TRP A 93 -5.60 1.20 11.92
CA TRP A 93 -6.27 1.66 10.72
C TRP A 93 -5.51 1.29 9.46
N ILE A 94 -4.18 1.44 9.43
CA ILE A 94 -3.34 1.03 8.29
C ILE A 94 -3.38 -0.50 8.11
N ALA A 95 -3.33 -1.27 9.21
CA ALA A 95 -3.47 -2.72 9.15
C ALA A 95 -4.82 -3.13 8.53
N ARG A 96 -5.92 -2.51 8.99
CA ARG A 96 -7.26 -2.73 8.43
C ARG A 96 -7.30 -2.43 6.93
N ILE A 97 -6.73 -1.31 6.51
CA ILE A 97 -6.65 -0.93 5.10
C ILE A 97 -5.98 -2.05 4.30
N MET A 98 -4.79 -2.48 4.69
CA MET A 98 -4.03 -3.49 3.95
C MET A 98 -4.71 -4.86 3.91
N ILE A 99 -5.30 -5.30 5.02
CA ILE A 99 -6.00 -6.59 5.08
C ILE A 99 -7.27 -6.54 4.23
N SER A 100 -8.12 -5.51 4.40
CA SER A 100 -9.39 -5.40 3.67
C SER A 100 -9.18 -5.26 2.17
N TRP A 101 -8.24 -4.44 1.76
CA TRP A 101 -7.91 -4.27 0.35
C TRP A 101 -7.29 -5.56 -0.25
N GLY A 102 -6.37 -6.24 0.46
CA GLY A 102 -5.81 -7.51 -0.02
C GLY A 102 -6.87 -8.60 -0.21
N LEU A 103 -7.85 -8.70 0.70
CA LEU A 103 -8.97 -9.63 0.57
C LEU A 103 -9.88 -9.29 -0.63
N ILE A 104 -10.21 -8.01 -0.82
CA ILE A 104 -11.02 -7.56 -1.95
C ILE A 104 -10.24 -7.73 -3.26
N GLY A 105 -8.93 -7.46 -3.26
CA GLY A 105 -8.05 -7.68 -4.39
C GLY A 105 -8.00 -9.16 -4.81
N ALA A 106 -7.87 -10.08 -3.83
CA ALA A 106 -7.94 -11.51 -4.11
C ALA A 106 -9.30 -11.93 -4.67
N ALA A 107 -10.41 -11.32 -4.21
CA ALA A 107 -11.74 -11.58 -4.73
C ALA A 107 -11.90 -11.18 -6.22
N MET A 108 -11.06 -10.26 -6.74
CA MET A 108 -11.03 -9.91 -8.16
C MET A 108 -10.71 -11.12 -9.06
N ALA A 109 -9.99 -12.12 -8.56
CA ALA A 109 -9.70 -13.36 -9.30
C ALA A 109 -10.96 -14.16 -9.68
N PHE A 110 -12.08 -13.92 -9.00
CA PHE A 110 -13.32 -14.67 -9.17
C PHE A 110 -14.41 -13.87 -9.90
N VAL A 111 -14.05 -12.74 -10.49
CA VAL A 111 -14.97 -11.91 -11.28
C VAL A 111 -15.40 -12.68 -12.53
N GLN A 112 -16.71 -12.66 -12.80
CA GLN A 112 -17.31 -13.25 -13.99
C GLN A 112 -18.18 -12.28 -14.79
N THR A 113 -18.66 -11.20 -14.15
CA THR A 113 -19.56 -10.24 -14.79
C THR A 113 -19.05 -8.80 -14.66
N PRO A 114 -19.43 -7.88 -15.59
CA PRO A 114 -19.08 -6.47 -15.48
C PRO A 114 -19.54 -5.83 -14.15
N THR A 115 -20.72 -6.20 -13.65
CA THR A 115 -21.26 -5.68 -12.39
C THR A 115 -20.38 -6.09 -11.21
N GLN A 116 -19.96 -7.37 -11.13
CA GLN A 116 -19.02 -7.82 -10.09
C GLN A 116 -17.69 -7.06 -10.17
N PHE A 117 -17.17 -6.86 -11.39
CA PHE A 117 -15.95 -6.08 -11.60
C PHE A 117 -16.11 -4.65 -11.08
N TYR A 118 -17.20 -3.95 -11.40
CA TYR A 118 -17.43 -2.58 -10.92
C TYR A 118 -17.57 -2.50 -9.40
N VAL A 119 -18.35 -3.41 -8.80
CA VAL A 119 -18.53 -3.45 -7.35
C VAL A 119 -17.20 -3.69 -6.64
N LEU A 120 -16.43 -4.67 -7.06
CA LEU A 120 -15.13 -4.96 -6.44
C LEU A 120 -14.13 -3.83 -6.66
N ARG A 121 -14.09 -3.20 -7.83
CA ARG A 121 -13.24 -2.03 -8.09
C ARG A 121 -13.63 -0.83 -7.21
N PHE A 122 -14.91 -0.59 -6.99
CA PHE A 122 -15.37 0.44 -6.06
C PHE A 122 -14.93 0.13 -4.63
N LEU A 123 -15.23 -1.09 -4.15
CA LEU A 123 -14.86 -1.53 -2.81
C LEU A 123 -13.34 -1.51 -2.59
N LEU A 124 -12.56 -1.84 -3.60
CA LEU A 124 -11.10 -1.78 -3.56
C LEU A 124 -10.63 -0.33 -3.36
N GLY A 125 -11.23 0.63 -4.09
CA GLY A 125 -10.97 2.06 -3.90
C GLY A 125 -11.32 2.53 -2.49
N VAL A 126 -12.48 2.13 -1.96
CA VAL A 126 -12.91 2.43 -0.57
C VAL A 126 -11.94 1.83 0.46
N ALA A 127 -11.52 0.58 0.26
CA ALA A 127 -10.63 -0.12 1.19
C ALA A 127 -9.23 0.50 1.22
N GLU A 128 -8.69 0.91 0.07
CA GLU A 128 -7.36 1.52 -0.07
C GLU A 128 -7.34 2.99 0.36
N ALA A 129 -8.51 3.66 0.37
CA ALA A 129 -8.61 5.06 0.71
C ALA A 129 -7.98 5.39 2.07
N GLY A 130 -7.12 6.41 2.10
CA GLY A 130 -6.44 6.86 3.32
C GLY A 130 -5.14 6.14 3.63
N PHE A 131 -4.66 5.18 2.82
CA PHE A 131 -3.38 4.51 3.07
C PHE A 131 -2.19 5.49 3.00
N ILE A 132 -2.02 6.17 1.87
CA ILE A 132 -0.91 7.12 1.69
C ILE A 132 -0.94 8.24 2.72
N PRO A 133 -2.03 9.04 2.84
CA PRO A 133 -2.06 10.10 3.83
C PRO A 133 -1.96 9.57 5.26
N GLY A 134 -2.47 8.38 5.54
CA GLY A 134 -2.33 7.72 6.83
C GLY A 134 -0.89 7.39 7.19
N VAL A 135 -0.12 6.82 6.25
CA VAL A 135 1.31 6.56 6.45
C VAL A 135 2.11 7.86 6.57
N LEU A 136 1.81 8.86 5.74
CA LEU A 136 2.47 10.16 5.84
C LEU A 136 2.22 10.82 7.20
N LEU A 137 0.99 10.78 7.68
CA LEU A 137 0.66 11.27 9.02
C LEU A 137 1.40 10.48 10.10
N TYR A 138 1.41 9.15 10.02
CA TYR A 138 2.14 8.28 10.94
C TYR A 138 3.63 8.65 11.01
N LEU A 139 4.28 8.89 9.86
CA LEU A 139 5.66 9.33 9.82
C LEU A 139 5.87 10.70 10.50
N THR A 140 4.85 11.57 10.51
CA THR A 140 4.97 12.86 11.22
C THR A 140 4.97 12.72 12.75
N TYR A 141 4.42 11.65 13.29
CA TYR A 141 4.48 11.37 14.74
C TYR A 141 5.87 10.89 15.18
N TRP A 142 6.60 10.20 14.30
CA TRP A 142 7.90 9.61 14.60
C TRP A 142 9.08 10.51 14.26
N PHE A 143 8.92 11.44 13.33
CA PHE A 143 10.04 12.26 12.84
C PHE A 143 9.78 13.75 12.96
N PRO A 144 10.75 14.53 13.51
CA PRO A 144 10.68 15.97 13.56
C PRO A 144 10.76 16.58 12.14
N SER A 145 10.35 17.84 11.99
CA SER A 145 10.24 18.54 10.71
C SER A 145 11.52 18.47 9.86
N ALA A 146 12.69 18.54 10.49
CA ALA A 146 13.99 18.47 9.82
C ALA A 146 14.26 17.13 9.09
N TRP A 147 13.62 16.04 9.54
CA TRP A 147 13.80 14.69 8.98
C TRP A 147 12.68 14.28 8.01
N ARG A 148 11.49 14.87 8.16
CA ARG A 148 10.27 14.45 7.42
C ARG A 148 10.45 14.42 5.91
N GLY A 149 11.01 15.48 5.33
CA GLY A 149 11.19 15.56 3.89
C GLY A 149 12.01 14.39 3.33
N ARG A 150 13.15 14.06 3.99
CA ARG A 150 13.99 12.94 3.58
C ARG A 150 13.30 11.58 3.76
N ILE A 151 12.62 11.39 4.88
CA ILE A 151 11.92 10.13 5.18
C ILE A 151 10.75 9.90 4.21
N ILE A 152 9.97 10.94 3.93
CA ILE A 152 8.86 10.88 2.96
C ILE A 152 9.39 10.60 1.55
N ALA A 153 10.49 11.24 1.14
CA ALA A 153 11.09 10.99 -0.16
C ALA A 153 11.56 9.53 -0.30
N LEU A 154 12.18 8.96 0.75
CA LEU A 154 12.57 7.54 0.77
C LEU A 154 11.35 6.62 0.70
N PHE A 155 10.27 6.91 1.42
CA PHE A 155 9.03 6.16 1.36
C PHE A 155 8.42 6.20 -0.05
N LEU A 156 8.33 7.37 -0.67
CA LEU A 156 7.79 7.53 -2.03
C LEU A 156 8.66 6.89 -3.11
N ALA A 157 9.95 6.65 -2.85
CA ALA A 157 10.83 5.93 -3.77
C ALA A 157 10.39 4.45 -3.99
N ALA A 158 9.51 3.93 -3.15
CA ALA A 158 8.87 2.62 -3.39
C ALA A 158 8.03 2.60 -4.69
N ILE A 159 7.49 3.73 -5.15
CA ILE A 159 6.70 3.82 -6.39
C ILE A 159 7.49 3.36 -7.62
N PRO A 160 8.62 4.01 -7.98
CA PRO A 160 9.39 3.58 -9.14
C PRO A 160 9.96 2.17 -8.96
N MET A 161 10.30 1.75 -7.74
CA MET A 161 10.74 0.38 -7.48
C MET A 161 9.64 -0.64 -7.75
N SER A 162 8.39 -0.34 -7.37
CA SER A 162 7.25 -1.21 -7.65
C SER A 162 7.02 -1.38 -9.15
N ASN A 163 7.19 -0.33 -9.95
CA ASN A 163 7.05 -0.42 -11.41
C ASN A 163 8.18 -1.28 -12.04
N ILE A 164 9.41 -1.18 -11.51
CA ILE A 164 10.54 -1.99 -12.01
C ILE A 164 10.32 -3.48 -11.70
N ILE A 165 9.80 -3.80 -10.51
CA ILE A 165 9.57 -5.18 -10.05
C ILE A 165 8.26 -5.73 -10.63
N GLY A 166 7.21 -4.90 -10.70
CA GLY A 166 5.86 -5.31 -11.06
C GLY A 166 5.76 -5.90 -12.46
N GLY A 167 6.37 -5.25 -13.47
CA GLY A 167 6.32 -5.75 -14.84
C GLY A 167 6.86 -7.18 -15.01
N PRO A 168 8.12 -7.45 -14.63
CA PRO A 168 8.69 -8.80 -14.68
C PRO A 168 7.93 -9.81 -13.82
N LEU A 169 7.51 -9.45 -12.61
CA LEU A 169 6.75 -10.32 -11.70
C LEU A 169 5.39 -10.69 -12.29
N SER A 170 4.61 -9.70 -12.70
CA SER A 170 3.28 -9.92 -13.29
C SER A 170 3.39 -10.72 -14.59
N GLY A 171 4.38 -10.42 -15.44
CA GLY A 171 4.63 -11.18 -16.67
C GLY A 171 5.00 -12.63 -16.40
N TRP A 172 5.80 -12.90 -15.38
CA TRP A 172 6.15 -14.27 -14.96
C TRP A 172 4.92 -15.01 -14.43
N ILE A 173 4.10 -14.39 -13.57
CA ILE A 173 2.87 -14.98 -13.03
C ILE A 173 1.93 -15.36 -14.17
N LEU A 174 1.64 -14.41 -15.06
CA LEU A 174 0.72 -14.60 -16.18
C LEU A 174 1.13 -15.77 -17.08
N LYS A 175 2.44 -15.95 -17.32
CA LYS A 175 2.98 -16.99 -18.18
C LYS A 175 3.10 -18.34 -17.46
N SER A 176 3.57 -18.34 -16.20
CA SER A 176 3.97 -19.58 -15.53
C SER A 176 2.86 -20.24 -14.73
N LEU A 177 1.88 -19.46 -14.26
CA LEU A 177 0.78 -19.97 -13.44
C LEU A 177 -0.53 -20.13 -14.21
N GLY A 178 -0.59 -19.69 -15.47
CA GLY A 178 -1.78 -19.91 -16.33
C GLY A 178 -2.09 -21.38 -16.50
N GLY A 179 -3.33 -21.77 -16.17
CA GLY A 179 -3.81 -23.18 -16.23
C GLY A 179 -3.54 -23.99 -14.95
N VAL A 180 -2.72 -23.50 -14.03
CA VAL A 180 -2.48 -24.18 -12.74
C VAL A 180 -3.77 -24.15 -11.91
N ALA A 181 -4.16 -25.28 -11.37
CA ALA A 181 -5.41 -25.47 -10.62
C ALA A 181 -6.69 -25.04 -11.39
N GLY A 182 -6.63 -25.00 -12.72
CA GLY A 182 -7.77 -24.60 -13.56
C GLY A 182 -8.01 -23.09 -13.60
N LEU A 183 -7.12 -22.26 -13.04
CA LEU A 183 -7.22 -20.82 -13.04
C LEU A 183 -6.41 -20.19 -14.19
N ALA A 184 -6.94 -19.13 -14.77
CA ALA A 184 -6.22 -18.32 -15.75
C ALA A 184 -5.06 -17.54 -15.10
N GLY A 185 -4.08 -17.11 -15.90
CA GLY A 185 -2.93 -16.38 -15.41
C GLY A 185 -3.30 -15.05 -14.71
N TRP A 186 -4.30 -14.33 -15.23
CA TRP A 186 -4.79 -13.10 -14.62
C TRP A 186 -5.46 -13.33 -13.25
N GLN A 187 -6.09 -14.48 -13.01
CA GLN A 187 -6.64 -14.85 -11.70
C GLN A 187 -5.52 -15.08 -10.68
N TRP A 188 -4.49 -15.80 -11.09
CA TRP A 188 -3.29 -15.99 -10.26
C TRP A 188 -2.59 -14.67 -9.96
N LEU A 189 -2.57 -13.73 -10.89
CA LEU A 189 -1.99 -12.40 -10.68
C LEU A 189 -2.65 -11.70 -9.49
N PHE A 190 -3.98 -11.64 -9.46
CA PHE A 190 -4.71 -11.06 -8.34
C PHE A 190 -4.46 -11.81 -7.02
N ILE A 191 -4.44 -13.14 -7.03
CA ILE A 191 -4.21 -13.92 -5.81
C ILE A 191 -2.79 -13.71 -5.27
N VAL A 192 -1.77 -13.87 -6.12
CA VAL A 192 -0.37 -13.85 -5.68
C VAL A 192 0.08 -12.46 -5.25
N GLU A 193 -0.31 -11.41 -5.95
CA GLU A 193 0.13 -10.06 -5.64
C GLU A 193 -0.59 -9.47 -4.41
N THR A 194 -1.79 -9.96 -4.05
CA THR A 194 -2.50 -9.51 -2.86
C THR A 194 -2.08 -10.20 -1.56
N VAL A 195 -1.49 -11.41 -1.63
CA VAL A 195 -1.01 -12.13 -0.44
C VAL A 195 -0.01 -11.31 0.38
N PRO A 196 1.02 -10.67 -0.19
CA PRO A 196 1.92 -9.81 0.56
C PRO A 196 1.20 -8.69 1.32
N SER A 197 0.19 -8.07 0.73
CA SER A 197 -0.60 -7.00 1.37
C SER A 197 -1.31 -7.50 2.62
N ILE A 198 -1.92 -8.69 2.57
CA ILE A 198 -2.58 -9.30 3.72
C ILE A 198 -1.57 -9.64 4.81
N VAL A 199 -0.45 -10.30 4.44
CA VAL A 199 0.61 -10.70 5.39
C VAL A 199 1.21 -9.48 6.07
N LEU A 200 1.55 -8.44 5.30
CA LEU A 200 2.08 -7.18 5.83
C LEU A 200 1.05 -6.44 6.69
N GLY A 201 -0.24 -6.53 6.34
CA GLY A 201 -1.31 -5.97 7.17
C GLY A 201 -1.35 -6.59 8.57
N PHE A 202 -1.19 -7.90 8.69
CA PHE A 202 -1.02 -8.55 10.00
C PHE A 202 0.33 -8.20 10.65
N ALA A 203 1.40 -8.13 9.88
CA ALA A 203 2.70 -7.74 10.41
C ALA A 203 2.70 -6.31 10.99
N ILE A 204 1.93 -5.38 10.44
CA ILE A 204 1.75 -4.04 11.01
C ILE A 204 1.29 -4.12 12.47
N LEU A 205 0.37 -5.03 12.80
CA LEU A 205 -0.12 -5.20 14.16
C LEU A 205 0.96 -5.68 15.15
N LEU A 206 2.03 -6.28 14.64
CA LEU A 206 3.15 -6.78 15.45
C LEU A 206 4.32 -5.80 15.51
N PHE A 207 4.58 -5.07 14.42
CA PHE A 207 5.81 -4.29 14.27
C PHE A 207 5.63 -2.78 14.48
N LEU A 208 4.42 -2.23 14.30
CA LEU A 208 4.17 -0.81 14.49
C LEU A 208 3.59 -0.54 15.89
N ASP A 209 3.94 0.61 16.44
CA ASP A 209 3.33 1.19 17.64
C ASP A 209 2.47 2.39 17.26
N ASN A 210 1.44 2.72 18.03
CA ASN A 210 0.52 3.82 17.69
C ASN A 210 1.15 5.20 17.85
N SER A 211 2.03 5.37 18.83
CA SER A 211 2.67 6.64 19.20
C SER A 211 4.06 6.41 19.77
N VAL A 212 4.74 7.50 20.08
CA VAL A 212 6.10 7.54 20.67
C VAL A 212 6.06 7.43 22.21
N ASP A 213 4.88 7.28 22.79
CA ASP A 213 4.69 7.23 24.26
C ASP A 213 5.00 5.86 24.84
#